data_7b471cee83bf6eab33a034c5dcd52dfe
#
_entry.id   7b471cee83bf6eab33a034c5dcd52dfe
#
_cell.length_a   1.000
_cell.length_b   1.000
_cell.length_c   1.000
_cell.angle_alpha   90.00
_cell.angle_beta   90.00
_cell.angle_gamma   90.00
#
_symmetry.space_group_name_H-M   'P 1'
#
loop_
_entity.id
_entity.type
_entity.pdbx_description
1 polymer ?
#
loop_
_entity_poly.entity_id
_entity_poly.type
_entity_poly.pdbx_seq_one_letter_code
_entity_poly.pdbx_strand_id
1 'polypeptide(L)'
;MNTKEFVKWVLAVLCGLFIWGIVKFFMFFMMLGSMIASAASFSGGSGAVIPKEGVLLMDMSKFEITEQTQESNPLTSIQGREIALVGLHDAVKAIHKAAEDPGVQYILVKTDGASTSLTKLEELRKTLTDFRKSGKAVIAYGEAFTSGSYYLASVADKIYTTRHHGGNNFMLGISGSMLFLKDLLDKLGVNYQLIRHGKYKSAGEMYVKNAPSPENMEQNQAMINSMWETVAAETAGSRGVSVDSLNYFIDHLSIALPEDMVSHNLADEALSVEEYKGKLADLAGKDSYKDVKFIPFSDYAAAKATPNLTAKKNIAVIYANGNILEQDDPNNISGDRFAGIIAKVRADSTVKAVVFRVNSPGGTVLAASKIKEEIDLTRAVKPVIASYGDYAASGGYWISNSCDHIFSNATTLTGSIGVFSAIPEFGKTLKDIAHVNMVPVKSHKHSDMLSLTRPFDAEETAWMQVYVDDIYNSFVSIVAGGRDMTFDAVDKIAQGRVWTGADALKIGLVDEIGTLEDAIRYAGSMAGDAEVENWGIVSYPKPLTVMEQLLQQFGKTTNPEEAMANALAGTPLEGVARNLLDWQRTWAKGQGDLVFARMPFEIEIR
;
A
#
# COMPACT_ATOMS: atom_id res chain seq x y z
N MET A 1 -50.20 -40.95 -15.26
CA MET A 1 -49.27 -40.57 -16.38
C MET A 1 -48.54 -41.84 -16.80
N ASN A 2 -48.64 -42.23 -18.07
CA ASN A 2 -48.01 -43.46 -18.59
C ASN A 2 -46.47 -43.26 -18.62
N THR A 3 -45.70 -44.26 -18.26
CA THR A 3 -44.23 -44.23 -18.20
C THR A 3 -43.59 -43.61 -19.45
N LYS A 4 -44.18 -43.85 -20.62
CA LYS A 4 -43.73 -43.28 -21.89
C LYS A 4 -43.93 -41.73 -21.96
N GLU A 5 -44.97 -41.19 -21.38
CA GLU A 5 -45.20 -39.74 -21.31
C GLU A 5 -44.28 -39.08 -20.30
N PHE A 6 -44.07 -39.71 -19.15
CA PHE A 6 -43.10 -39.25 -18.16
C PHE A 6 -41.68 -39.13 -18.76
N VAL A 7 -41.20 -40.14 -19.45
CA VAL A 7 -39.91 -40.14 -20.12
C VAL A 7 -39.81 -39.02 -21.18
N LYS A 8 -40.88 -38.78 -21.95
CA LYS A 8 -40.90 -37.66 -22.92
C LYS A 8 -40.79 -36.29 -22.23
N TRP A 9 -41.49 -36.09 -21.10
CA TRP A 9 -41.39 -34.82 -20.34
C TRP A 9 -40.00 -34.62 -19.74
N VAL A 10 -39.39 -35.65 -19.15
CA VAL A 10 -38.03 -35.61 -18.62
C VAL A 10 -37.01 -35.29 -19.73
N LEU A 11 -37.13 -35.96 -20.91
CA LEU A 11 -36.27 -35.65 -22.05
C LEU A 11 -36.47 -34.23 -22.58
N ALA A 12 -37.70 -33.72 -22.63
CA ALA A 12 -37.98 -32.37 -23.06
C ALA A 12 -37.36 -31.32 -22.10
N VAL A 13 -37.44 -31.56 -20.77
CA VAL A 13 -36.80 -30.69 -19.76
C VAL A 13 -35.27 -30.74 -19.86
N LEU A 14 -34.69 -31.94 -20.04
CA LEU A 14 -33.24 -32.08 -20.22
C LEU A 14 -32.75 -31.42 -21.50
N CYS A 15 -33.47 -31.56 -22.61
CA CYS A 15 -33.17 -30.83 -23.84
C CYS A 15 -33.31 -29.32 -23.68
N GLY A 16 -34.33 -28.85 -22.96
CA GLY A 16 -34.51 -27.42 -22.63
C GLY A 16 -33.35 -26.87 -21.80
N LEU A 17 -32.92 -27.61 -20.78
CA LEU A 17 -31.76 -27.22 -19.95
C LEU A 17 -30.45 -27.24 -20.75
N PHE A 18 -30.28 -28.21 -21.66
CA PHE A 18 -29.13 -28.28 -22.54
C PHE A 18 -29.08 -27.14 -23.55
N ILE A 19 -30.19 -26.82 -24.20
CA ILE A 19 -30.34 -25.67 -25.12
C ILE A 19 -30.11 -24.35 -24.35
N TRP A 20 -30.66 -24.24 -23.15
CA TRP A 20 -30.44 -23.08 -22.28
C TRP A 20 -28.97 -22.92 -21.85
N GLY A 21 -28.29 -24.05 -21.59
CA GLY A 21 -26.86 -24.09 -21.36
C GLY A 21 -26.04 -23.58 -22.55
N ILE A 22 -26.40 -24.01 -23.75
CA ILE A 22 -25.80 -23.57 -25.02
C ILE A 22 -26.05 -22.08 -25.25
N VAL A 23 -27.28 -21.60 -25.06
CA VAL A 23 -27.62 -20.17 -25.20
C VAL A 23 -26.82 -19.32 -24.19
N LYS A 24 -26.73 -19.76 -22.94
CA LYS A 24 -25.87 -19.07 -21.93
C LYS A 24 -24.41 -19.07 -22.35
N PHE A 25 -23.90 -20.19 -22.87
CA PHE A 25 -22.54 -20.30 -23.36
C PHE A 25 -22.28 -19.33 -24.52
N PHE A 26 -23.16 -19.28 -25.52
CA PHE A 26 -23.02 -18.33 -26.63
C PHE A 26 -23.20 -16.87 -26.19
N MET A 27 -24.13 -16.57 -25.28
CA MET A 27 -24.27 -15.21 -24.71
C MET A 27 -23.02 -14.81 -23.92
N PHE A 28 -22.45 -15.73 -23.17
CA PHE A 28 -21.19 -15.51 -22.45
C PHE A 28 -20.05 -15.21 -23.43
N PHE A 29 -19.90 -16.00 -24.51
CA PHE A 29 -18.85 -15.75 -25.50
C PHE A 29 -19.10 -14.49 -26.35
N MET A 30 -20.35 -14.15 -26.63
CA MET A 30 -20.70 -12.87 -27.29
C MET A 30 -20.39 -11.68 -26.38
N MET A 31 -20.72 -11.79 -25.09
CA MET A 31 -20.39 -10.79 -24.09
C MET A 31 -18.87 -10.68 -23.88
N LEU A 32 -18.18 -11.81 -23.80
CA LEU A 32 -16.72 -11.87 -23.73
C LEU A 32 -16.07 -11.30 -25.01
N GLY A 33 -16.58 -11.63 -26.18
CA GLY A 33 -16.12 -11.10 -27.47
C GLY A 33 -16.34 -9.59 -27.59
N SER A 34 -17.48 -9.07 -27.14
CA SER A 34 -17.75 -7.63 -27.09
C SER A 34 -16.86 -6.91 -26.06
N MET A 35 -16.59 -7.56 -24.92
CA MET A 35 -15.65 -7.05 -23.92
C MET A 35 -14.20 -7.08 -24.43
N ILE A 36 -13.78 -8.14 -25.13
CA ILE A 36 -12.47 -8.22 -25.77
C ILE A 36 -12.34 -7.18 -26.90
N ALA A 37 -13.37 -6.99 -27.71
CA ALA A 37 -13.40 -5.95 -28.75
C ALA A 37 -13.37 -4.54 -28.14
N SER A 38 -14.07 -4.32 -27.02
CA SER A 38 -13.98 -3.09 -26.25
C SER A 38 -12.60 -2.93 -25.60
N ALA A 39 -12.07 -3.97 -24.94
CA ALA A 39 -10.74 -3.95 -24.35
C ALA A 39 -9.64 -3.78 -25.42
N ALA A 40 -9.77 -4.40 -26.60
CA ALA A 40 -8.86 -4.18 -27.73
C ALA A 40 -8.99 -2.78 -28.34
N SER A 41 -10.16 -2.16 -28.28
CA SER A 41 -10.36 -0.75 -28.62
C SER A 41 -9.78 0.19 -27.56
N PHE A 42 -9.71 -0.26 -26.31
CA PHE A 42 -9.09 0.47 -25.19
C PHE A 42 -7.58 0.17 -25.05
N SER A 43 -7.11 -1.05 -25.36
CA SER A 43 -5.69 -1.43 -25.31
C SER A 43 -4.93 -1.13 -26.61
N GLY A 44 -5.60 -1.08 -27.76
CA GLY A 44 -5.13 -0.37 -28.93
C GLY A 44 -5.30 1.10 -28.62
N GLY A 45 -4.32 1.68 -27.89
CA GLY A 45 -4.39 3.04 -27.42
C GLY A 45 -4.97 3.95 -28.50
N SER A 46 -6.25 4.32 -28.35
CA SER A 46 -6.63 5.66 -28.76
C SER A 46 -5.76 6.54 -27.87
N GLY A 47 -4.49 6.75 -28.27
CA GLY A 47 -3.67 7.71 -27.62
C GLY A 47 -4.51 8.97 -27.57
N ALA A 48 -5.05 9.29 -26.40
CA ALA A 48 -5.66 10.59 -26.21
C ALA A 48 -4.68 11.55 -26.85
N VAL A 49 -5.14 12.31 -27.87
CA VAL A 49 -4.24 13.20 -28.59
C VAL A 49 -3.81 14.24 -27.57
N ILE A 50 -2.69 13.95 -26.90
CA ILE A 50 -2.14 14.84 -25.88
C ILE A 50 -1.81 16.16 -26.60
N PRO A 51 -2.36 17.28 -26.13
CA PRO A 51 -2.00 18.58 -26.67
C PRO A 51 -0.48 18.72 -26.71
N LYS A 52 0.06 19.21 -27.84
CA LYS A 52 1.50 19.41 -27.99
C LYS A 52 2.07 20.46 -27.03
N GLU A 53 1.20 21.35 -26.54
CA GLU A 53 1.54 22.43 -25.62
C GLU A 53 0.34 22.67 -24.68
N GLY A 54 0.61 22.87 -23.39
CA GLY A 54 -0.42 23.16 -22.43
C GLY A 54 0.04 23.06 -20.98
N VAL A 55 -0.94 23.12 -20.10
CA VAL A 55 -0.78 22.99 -18.64
C VAL A 55 -0.92 21.52 -18.27
N LEU A 56 0.06 20.94 -17.60
CA LEU A 56 -0.03 19.59 -17.07
C LEU A 56 -0.95 19.58 -15.84
N LEU A 57 -2.11 18.96 -15.98
CA LEU A 57 -3.15 18.93 -14.94
C LEU A 57 -3.05 17.66 -14.09
N MET A 58 -2.56 17.80 -12.87
CA MET A 58 -2.58 16.77 -11.83
C MET A 58 -3.86 16.93 -10.98
N ASP A 59 -4.99 16.45 -11.50
CA ASP A 59 -6.26 16.42 -10.75
C ASP A 59 -6.32 15.13 -9.94
N MET A 60 -6.01 15.23 -8.64
CA MET A 60 -5.92 14.08 -7.72
C MET A 60 -7.25 13.33 -7.54
N SER A 61 -8.37 13.89 -7.97
CA SER A 61 -9.67 13.20 -7.98
C SER A 61 -9.85 12.25 -9.18
N LYS A 62 -8.95 12.30 -10.18
CA LYS A 62 -9.05 11.57 -11.45
C LYS A 62 -8.10 10.39 -11.58
N PHE A 63 -7.12 10.29 -10.70
CA PHE A 63 -6.19 9.16 -10.68
C PHE A 63 -5.76 8.86 -9.25
N GLU A 64 -5.32 7.63 -9.05
CA GLU A 64 -4.75 7.14 -7.79
C GLU A 64 -3.29 6.74 -8.00
N ILE A 65 -2.43 7.09 -7.05
CA ILE A 65 -1.03 6.65 -7.06
C ILE A 65 -0.91 5.29 -6.37
N THR A 66 -0.52 4.30 -7.16
CA THR A 66 -0.27 2.92 -6.70
C THR A 66 1.24 2.63 -6.63
N GLU A 67 1.65 1.54 -5.99
CA GLU A 67 3.08 1.14 -5.99
C GLU A 67 3.57 0.82 -7.41
N GLN A 68 2.74 0.15 -8.20
CA GLN A 68 3.04 -0.24 -9.58
C GLN A 68 1.84 0.09 -10.47
N THR A 69 2.09 0.60 -11.67
CA THR A 69 1.03 0.86 -12.66
C THR A 69 0.27 -0.43 -12.97
N GLN A 70 -1.04 -0.36 -12.94
CA GLN A 70 -1.93 -1.45 -13.27
C GLN A 70 -2.85 -1.05 -14.42
N GLU A 71 -3.20 -2.01 -15.25
CA GLU A 71 -4.24 -1.78 -16.26
C GLU A 71 -5.60 -1.58 -15.57
N SER A 72 -6.33 -0.53 -15.94
CA SER A 72 -7.66 -0.26 -15.38
C SER A 72 -8.62 -1.40 -15.69
N ASN A 73 -9.37 -1.86 -14.69
CA ASN A 73 -10.34 -2.93 -14.90
C ASN A 73 -11.56 -2.40 -15.66
N PRO A 74 -11.91 -2.94 -16.85
CA PRO A 74 -13.03 -2.47 -17.65
C PRO A 74 -14.39 -2.54 -16.93
N LEU A 75 -14.54 -3.41 -15.93
CA LEU A 75 -15.77 -3.51 -15.14
C LEU A 75 -15.96 -2.31 -14.19
N THR A 76 -14.88 -1.69 -13.72
CA THR A 76 -14.96 -0.47 -12.91
C THR A 76 -15.39 0.73 -13.77
N SER A 77 -14.98 0.76 -15.05
CA SER A 77 -15.41 1.76 -16.03
C SER A 77 -16.93 1.69 -16.29
N ILE A 78 -17.50 0.48 -16.35
CA ILE A 78 -18.95 0.27 -16.50
C ILE A 78 -19.73 0.79 -15.27
N GLN A 79 -19.11 0.81 -14.09
CA GLN A 79 -19.69 1.32 -12.85
C GLN A 79 -19.56 2.85 -12.70
N GLY A 80 -19.03 3.55 -13.73
CA GLY A 80 -18.87 5.01 -13.74
C GLY A 80 -17.76 5.54 -12.83
N ARG A 81 -16.84 4.70 -12.39
CA ARG A 81 -15.65 5.06 -11.60
C ARG A 81 -14.38 4.85 -12.44
N GLU A 82 -14.18 5.70 -13.43
CA GLU A 82 -12.88 5.76 -14.14
C GLU A 82 -11.88 6.56 -13.32
N ILE A 83 -11.23 5.92 -12.36
CA ILE A 83 -10.02 6.44 -11.70
C ILE A 83 -8.84 5.73 -12.35
N ALA A 84 -7.95 6.48 -12.99
CA ALA A 84 -6.74 5.93 -13.57
C ALA A 84 -5.77 5.49 -12.46
N LEU A 85 -5.13 4.33 -12.60
CA LEU A 85 -4.11 3.84 -11.67
C LEU A 85 -2.72 4.14 -12.23
N VAL A 86 -2.00 5.04 -11.60
CA VAL A 86 -0.65 5.46 -12.01
C VAL A 86 0.37 4.97 -10.99
N GLY A 87 1.33 4.16 -11.42
CA GLY A 87 2.41 3.72 -10.54
C GLY A 87 3.29 4.88 -10.10
N LEU A 88 3.74 4.84 -8.86
CA LEU A 88 4.55 5.91 -8.27
C LEU A 88 5.80 6.24 -9.10
N HIS A 89 6.55 5.20 -9.53
CA HIS A 89 7.72 5.41 -10.39
C HIS A 89 7.38 6.07 -11.73
N ASP A 90 6.26 5.68 -12.36
CA ASP A 90 5.82 6.27 -13.62
C ASP A 90 5.36 7.72 -13.41
N ALA A 91 4.71 8.03 -12.29
CA ALA A 91 4.34 9.40 -11.93
C ALA A 91 5.57 10.29 -11.74
N VAL A 92 6.57 9.82 -10.99
CA VAL A 92 7.84 10.52 -10.77
C VAL A 92 8.55 10.76 -12.11
N LYS A 93 8.68 9.73 -12.93
CA LYS A 93 9.30 9.82 -14.26
C LYS A 93 8.56 10.79 -15.18
N ALA A 94 7.23 10.80 -15.15
CA ALA A 94 6.41 11.73 -15.93
C ALA A 94 6.66 13.19 -15.52
N ILE A 95 6.77 13.48 -14.23
CA ILE A 95 7.06 14.84 -13.72
C ILE A 95 8.48 15.28 -14.16
N HIS A 96 9.48 14.39 -14.07
CA HIS A 96 10.84 14.69 -14.58
C HIS A 96 10.83 14.95 -16.08
N LYS A 97 10.13 14.14 -16.87
CA LYS A 97 9.99 14.40 -18.31
C LYS A 97 9.24 15.71 -18.60
N ALA A 98 8.26 16.09 -17.77
CA ALA A 98 7.58 17.37 -17.91
C ALA A 98 8.50 18.57 -17.63
N ALA A 99 9.50 18.42 -16.76
CA ALA A 99 10.50 19.46 -16.52
C ALA A 99 11.30 19.78 -17.80
N GLU A 100 11.62 18.76 -18.60
CA GLU A 100 12.38 18.87 -19.85
C GLU A 100 11.50 19.16 -21.09
N ASP A 101 10.19 18.85 -21.04
CA ASP A 101 9.28 18.95 -22.17
C ASP A 101 8.87 20.42 -22.44
N PRO A 102 9.30 21.05 -23.54
CA PRO A 102 8.94 22.43 -23.86
C PRO A 102 7.42 22.61 -24.07
N GLY A 103 6.68 21.54 -24.34
CA GLY A 103 5.21 21.55 -24.46
C GLY A 103 4.50 21.71 -23.12
N VAL A 104 5.16 21.46 -21.98
CA VAL A 104 4.58 21.67 -20.65
C VAL A 104 4.94 23.06 -20.15
N GLN A 105 3.93 23.93 -20.00
CA GLN A 105 4.11 25.32 -19.55
C GLN A 105 4.33 25.41 -18.04
N TYR A 106 3.46 24.77 -17.27
CA TYR A 106 3.55 24.62 -15.81
C TYR A 106 2.72 23.41 -15.36
N ILE A 107 2.88 23.00 -14.11
CA ILE A 107 2.02 21.96 -13.49
C ILE A 107 0.92 22.64 -12.67
N LEU A 108 -0.34 22.25 -12.88
CA LEU A 108 -1.46 22.59 -12.00
C LEU A 108 -1.84 21.35 -11.18
N VAL A 109 -1.65 21.44 -9.88
CA VAL A 109 -2.06 20.40 -8.93
C VAL A 109 -3.41 20.76 -8.31
N LYS A 110 -4.45 19.99 -8.61
CA LYS A 110 -5.73 20.05 -7.92
C LYS A 110 -5.75 18.96 -6.86
N THR A 111 -5.81 19.39 -5.61
CA THR A 111 -5.61 18.48 -4.47
C THR A 111 -6.91 17.94 -3.88
N ASP A 112 -8.06 18.45 -4.31
CA ASP A 112 -9.37 17.93 -3.88
C ASP A 112 -9.50 16.45 -4.24
N GLY A 113 -9.94 15.63 -3.29
CA GLY A 113 -10.08 14.19 -3.49
C GLY A 113 -8.77 13.40 -3.51
N ALA A 114 -7.65 14.01 -3.12
CA ALA A 114 -6.40 13.29 -2.96
C ALA A 114 -6.56 12.16 -1.92
N SER A 115 -6.45 10.92 -2.40
CA SER A 115 -6.50 9.71 -1.56
C SER A 115 -5.25 8.88 -1.84
N THR A 116 -4.16 9.20 -1.13
CA THR A 116 -2.90 8.45 -1.22
C THR A 116 -2.15 8.52 0.10
N SER A 117 -1.21 7.60 0.29
CA SER A 117 -0.44 7.51 1.53
C SER A 117 0.56 8.65 1.67
N LEU A 118 0.99 8.89 2.90
CA LEU A 118 1.93 9.98 3.22
C LEU A 118 3.28 9.78 2.52
N THR A 119 3.80 8.57 2.46
CA THR A 119 5.08 8.27 1.79
C THR A 119 5.04 8.58 0.30
N LYS A 120 3.92 8.27 -0.37
CA LYS A 120 3.72 8.64 -1.78
C LYS A 120 3.62 10.16 -1.96
N LEU A 121 2.98 10.86 -1.01
CA LEU A 121 2.96 12.32 -1.00
C LEU A 121 4.37 12.89 -0.81
N GLU A 122 5.21 12.30 0.05
CA GLU A 122 6.63 12.69 0.20
C GLU A 122 7.38 12.58 -1.14
N GLU A 123 7.26 11.44 -1.82
CA GLU A 123 7.94 11.21 -3.09
C GLU A 123 7.44 12.17 -4.20
N LEU A 124 6.12 12.38 -4.31
CA LEU A 124 5.56 13.37 -5.25
C LEU A 124 5.99 14.80 -4.91
N ARG A 125 5.98 15.16 -3.65
CA ARG A 125 6.41 16.48 -3.16
C ARG A 125 7.87 16.75 -3.50
N LYS A 126 8.77 15.79 -3.24
CA LYS A 126 10.19 15.89 -3.63
C LYS A 126 10.31 16.09 -5.13
N THR A 127 9.60 15.29 -5.92
CA THR A 127 9.64 15.36 -7.39
C THR A 127 9.11 16.70 -7.91
N LEU A 128 8.04 17.26 -7.34
CA LEU A 128 7.53 18.59 -7.69
C LEU A 128 8.52 19.70 -7.29
N THR A 129 9.23 19.52 -6.16
CA THR A 129 10.32 20.43 -5.78
C THR A 129 11.46 20.42 -6.80
N ASP A 130 11.82 19.23 -7.30
CA ASP A 130 12.83 19.09 -8.35
C ASP A 130 12.35 19.66 -9.69
N PHE A 131 11.07 19.45 -10.03
CA PHE A 131 10.46 20.05 -11.22
C PHE A 131 10.61 21.59 -11.24
N ARG A 132 10.41 22.27 -10.12
CA ARG A 132 10.56 23.73 -10.00
C ARG A 132 11.96 24.22 -10.35
N LYS A 133 13.00 23.38 -10.18
CA LYS A 133 14.39 23.71 -10.57
C LYS A 133 14.55 23.89 -12.09
N SER A 134 13.62 23.39 -12.90
CA SER A 134 13.58 23.65 -14.36
C SER A 134 13.19 25.09 -14.71
N GLY A 135 12.74 25.90 -13.74
CA GLY A 135 12.21 27.25 -13.94
C GLY A 135 10.74 27.30 -14.31
N LYS A 136 10.06 26.14 -14.41
CA LYS A 136 8.61 26.05 -14.62
C LYS A 136 7.89 26.07 -13.28
N ALA A 137 6.72 26.70 -13.22
CA ALA A 137 5.96 26.84 -11.99
C ALA A 137 5.14 25.59 -11.65
N VAL A 138 4.94 25.37 -10.36
CA VAL A 138 3.91 24.50 -9.80
C VAL A 138 2.83 25.38 -9.18
N ILE A 139 1.61 25.24 -9.62
CA ILE A 139 0.43 25.94 -9.08
C ILE A 139 -0.47 24.92 -8.40
N ALA A 140 -0.90 25.21 -7.19
CA ALA A 140 -1.86 24.36 -6.48
C ALA A 140 -3.21 25.06 -6.36
N TYR A 141 -4.28 24.27 -6.41
CA TYR A 141 -5.64 24.72 -6.15
C TYR A 141 -6.37 23.66 -5.32
N GLY A 142 -7.10 24.11 -4.31
CA GLY A 142 -8.02 23.29 -3.52
C GLY A 142 -9.23 24.10 -3.06
N GLU A 143 -10.40 23.47 -3.10
CA GLU A 143 -11.62 24.05 -2.53
C GLU A 143 -11.70 23.82 -1.04
N ALA A 144 -11.09 22.71 -0.56
CA ALA A 144 -10.95 22.37 0.84
C ALA A 144 -9.66 21.57 1.04
N PHE A 145 -8.87 21.94 2.05
CA PHE A 145 -7.63 21.24 2.34
C PHE A 145 -7.77 20.35 3.57
N THR A 146 -7.28 19.10 3.45
CA THR A 146 -6.91 18.24 4.56
C THR A 146 -5.42 18.37 4.85
N SER A 147 -4.93 17.82 5.96
CA SER A 147 -3.48 17.82 6.26
C SER A 147 -2.66 17.19 5.12
N GLY A 148 -3.08 16.05 4.57
CA GLY A 148 -2.38 15.38 3.49
C GLY A 148 -2.46 16.12 2.15
N SER A 149 -3.64 16.62 1.76
CA SER A 149 -3.80 17.37 0.51
C SER A 149 -3.04 18.70 0.53
N TYR A 150 -3.01 19.37 1.68
CA TYR A 150 -2.24 20.58 1.87
C TYR A 150 -0.74 20.33 1.91
N TYR A 151 -0.31 19.22 2.50
CA TYR A 151 1.10 18.82 2.46
C TYR A 151 1.63 18.76 1.04
N LEU A 152 0.88 18.16 0.11
CA LEU A 152 1.22 18.17 -1.32
C LEU A 152 1.14 19.58 -1.92
N ALA A 153 0.08 20.35 -1.63
CA ALA A 153 -0.11 21.69 -2.18
C ALA A 153 0.99 22.66 -1.75
N SER A 154 1.50 22.51 -0.51
CA SER A 154 2.42 23.48 0.10
C SER A 154 3.76 23.64 -0.63
N VAL A 155 4.13 22.70 -1.53
CA VAL A 155 5.33 22.81 -2.37
C VAL A 155 5.17 23.78 -3.54
N ALA A 156 3.93 24.18 -3.88
CA ALA A 156 3.65 25.01 -5.05
C ALA A 156 4.20 26.43 -4.91
N ASP A 157 4.52 27.06 -6.05
CA ASP A 157 4.92 28.47 -6.14
C ASP A 157 3.76 29.40 -5.82
N LYS A 158 2.54 28.98 -6.16
CA LYS A 158 1.29 29.65 -5.81
C LYS A 158 0.23 28.64 -5.39
N ILE A 159 -0.46 28.95 -4.30
CA ILE A 159 -1.58 28.19 -3.77
C ILE A 159 -2.82 29.06 -3.83
N TYR A 160 -3.79 28.63 -4.60
CA TYR A 160 -5.10 29.27 -4.67
C TYR A 160 -6.15 28.41 -3.96
N THR A 161 -7.09 29.07 -3.29
CA THR A 161 -8.25 28.41 -2.71
C THR A 161 -9.54 29.09 -3.16
N THR A 162 -10.67 28.42 -2.98
CA THR A 162 -11.97 29.04 -3.25
C THR A 162 -12.30 30.10 -2.20
N ARG A 163 -13.00 31.17 -2.58
CA ARG A 163 -13.61 32.08 -1.61
C ARG A 163 -15.08 31.79 -1.36
N HIS A 164 -15.61 30.73 -1.96
CA HIS A 164 -17.00 30.37 -1.75
C HIS A 164 -17.20 29.71 -0.38
N HIS A 165 -18.28 30.08 0.30
CA HIS A 165 -18.66 29.41 1.54
C HIS A 165 -18.91 27.92 1.31
N GLY A 166 -18.47 27.11 2.23
CA GLY A 166 -18.49 25.64 2.13
C GLY A 166 -17.14 25.01 1.76
N GLY A 167 -16.15 25.79 1.30
CA GLY A 167 -14.77 25.38 1.12
C GLY A 167 -14.00 25.35 2.45
N ASN A 168 -14.48 24.57 3.41
CA ASN A 168 -13.88 24.54 4.74
C ASN A 168 -12.64 23.64 4.77
N ASN A 169 -11.60 24.08 5.47
CA ASN A 169 -10.36 23.33 5.61
C ASN A 169 -10.41 22.42 6.84
N PHE A 170 -9.89 21.21 6.67
CA PHE A 170 -9.80 20.18 7.70
C PHE A 170 -8.32 19.79 7.93
N MET A 171 -7.47 20.78 8.12
CA MET A 171 -6.06 20.56 8.47
C MET A 171 -5.97 20.29 9.97
N LEU A 172 -6.15 19.03 10.35
CA LEU A 172 -6.31 18.58 11.74
C LEU A 172 -5.10 17.80 12.27
N GLY A 173 -4.00 17.76 11.51
CA GLY A 173 -2.83 16.96 11.85
C GLY A 173 -2.98 15.49 11.44
N ILE A 174 -2.34 14.61 12.20
CA ILE A 174 -2.36 13.15 11.99
C ILE A 174 -2.98 12.49 13.21
N SER A 175 -3.92 11.60 13.00
CA SER A 175 -4.52 10.80 14.06
C SER A 175 -4.60 9.34 13.68
N GLY A 176 -4.59 8.46 14.68
CA GLY A 176 -4.82 7.03 14.51
C GLY A 176 -5.79 6.51 15.57
N SER A 177 -6.60 5.53 15.19
CA SER A 177 -7.52 4.85 16.11
C SER A 177 -7.12 3.39 16.26
N MET A 178 -7.03 2.92 17.49
CA MET A 178 -6.77 1.51 17.80
C MET A 178 -8.08 0.79 18.10
N LEU A 179 -8.30 -0.34 17.44
CA LEU A 179 -9.49 -1.17 17.62
C LEU A 179 -9.20 -2.27 18.64
N PHE A 180 -10.15 -2.52 19.54
CA PHE A 180 -10.13 -3.62 20.50
C PHE A 180 -11.42 -4.43 20.39
N LEU A 181 -11.31 -5.73 20.18
CA LEU A 181 -12.42 -6.63 19.88
C LEU A 181 -12.78 -7.57 21.03
N LYS A 182 -12.04 -7.51 22.15
CA LYS A 182 -12.20 -8.50 23.24
C LYS A 182 -13.64 -8.67 23.70
N ASP A 183 -14.35 -7.58 23.98
CA ASP A 183 -15.75 -7.65 24.47
C ASP A 183 -16.70 -8.25 23.42
N LEU A 184 -16.47 -7.98 22.12
CA LEU A 184 -17.23 -8.60 21.03
C LEU A 184 -16.95 -10.10 20.96
N LEU A 185 -15.69 -10.48 21.01
CA LEU A 185 -15.24 -11.88 20.96
C LEU A 185 -15.75 -12.67 22.17
N ASP A 186 -15.69 -12.09 23.37
CA ASP A 186 -16.25 -12.70 24.58
C ASP A 186 -17.75 -12.98 24.43
N LYS A 187 -18.54 -12.04 23.85
CA LYS A 187 -19.96 -12.25 23.56
C LYS A 187 -20.21 -13.37 22.54
N LEU A 188 -19.30 -13.57 21.61
CA LEU A 188 -19.35 -14.65 20.62
C LEU A 188 -18.77 -15.96 21.15
N GLY A 189 -18.32 -15.99 22.41
CA GLY A 189 -17.69 -17.15 23.00
C GLY A 189 -16.33 -17.50 22.45
N VAL A 190 -15.69 -16.55 21.73
CA VAL A 190 -14.35 -16.71 21.13
C VAL A 190 -13.33 -16.15 22.09
N ASN A 191 -12.35 -16.95 22.49
CA ASN A 191 -11.21 -16.49 23.27
C ASN A 191 -9.94 -16.53 22.40
N TYR A 192 -8.96 -15.71 22.76
CA TYR A 192 -7.63 -15.73 22.14
C TYR A 192 -6.56 -15.97 23.19
N GLN A 193 -5.59 -16.81 22.86
CA GLN A 193 -4.34 -16.92 23.61
C GLN A 193 -3.26 -16.19 22.83
N LEU A 194 -2.69 -15.14 23.44
CA LEU A 194 -1.62 -14.34 22.87
C LEU A 194 -0.30 -14.78 23.49
N ILE A 195 0.60 -15.29 22.64
CA ILE A 195 1.96 -15.68 23.00
C ILE A 195 2.89 -14.78 22.17
N ARG A 196 3.77 -14.01 22.81
CA ARG A 196 4.60 -13.03 22.10
C ARG A 196 5.96 -12.86 22.76
N HIS A 197 6.92 -12.39 21.97
CA HIS A 197 8.18 -11.86 22.46
C HIS A 197 8.30 -10.37 22.07
N GLY A 198 8.67 -9.56 23.07
CA GLY A 198 8.83 -8.12 22.92
C GLY A 198 7.65 -7.32 23.51
N LYS A 199 8.00 -6.34 24.37
CA LYS A 199 7.00 -5.54 25.12
C LYS A 199 6.19 -4.60 24.23
N TYR A 200 6.74 -4.20 23.07
CA TYR A 200 6.07 -3.35 22.07
C TYR A 200 5.34 -4.16 20.98
N LYS A 201 5.46 -5.50 20.95
CA LYS A 201 4.74 -6.32 19.96
C LYS A 201 3.26 -6.40 20.32
N SER A 202 2.52 -5.38 19.96
CA SER A 202 1.12 -5.16 20.38
C SER A 202 0.07 -5.68 19.41
N ALA A 203 0.46 -6.31 18.28
CA ALA A 203 -0.45 -6.76 17.22
C ALA A 203 -1.63 -7.63 17.72
N GLY A 204 -1.40 -8.50 18.70
CA GLY A 204 -2.45 -9.36 19.27
C GLY A 204 -3.26 -8.73 20.40
N GLU A 205 -2.92 -7.53 20.89
CA GLU A 205 -3.63 -6.91 22.02
C GLU A 205 -5.10 -6.65 21.71
N MET A 206 -5.42 -6.34 20.47
CA MET A 206 -6.80 -6.09 20.02
C MET A 206 -7.76 -7.24 20.30
N TYR A 207 -7.26 -8.47 20.40
CA TYR A 207 -8.08 -9.67 20.65
C TYR A 207 -8.23 -10.02 22.14
N VAL A 208 -7.29 -9.57 22.99
CA VAL A 208 -7.18 -10.00 24.38
C VAL A 208 -7.31 -8.86 25.39
N LYS A 209 -7.41 -7.62 24.93
CA LYS A 209 -7.55 -6.42 25.75
C LYS A 209 -8.67 -5.51 25.24
N ASN A 210 -9.16 -4.61 26.11
CA ASN A 210 -10.13 -3.57 25.77
C ASN A 210 -9.51 -2.17 25.65
N ALA A 211 -8.21 -2.06 25.91
CA ALA A 211 -7.44 -0.84 25.80
C ALA A 211 -5.97 -1.17 25.54
N PRO A 212 -5.19 -0.25 24.94
CA PRO A 212 -3.76 -0.47 24.69
C PRO A 212 -2.96 -0.60 25.97
N SER A 213 -1.88 -1.38 25.93
CA SER A 213 -0.85 -1.33 26.96
C SER A 213 -0.15 0.03 26.96
N PRO A 214 0.52 0.40 28.07
CA PRO A 214 1.33 1.63 28.12
C PRO A 214 2.38 1.69 27.01
N GLU A 215 3.05 0.58 26.72
CA GLU A 215 4.05 0.47 25.65
C GLU A 215 3.43 0.63 24.26
N ASN A 216 2.23 0.09 24.06
CA ASN A 216 1.48 0.26 22.82
C ASN A 216 1.07 1.72 22.62
N MET A 217 0.60 2.40 23.66
CA MET A 217 0.27 3.83 23.61
C MET A 217 1.52 4.67 23.34
N GLU A 218 2.62 4.42 24.07
CA GLU A 218 3.90 5.12 23.91
C GLU A 218 4.39 5.06 22.46
N GLN A 219 4.47 3.87 21.88
CA GLN A 219 5.01 3.73 20.50
C GLN A 219 4.10 4.41 19.47
N ASN A 220 2.77 4.28 19.60
CA ASN A 220 1.83 4.92 18.66
C ASN A 220 1.92 6.44 18.72
N GLN A 221 1.99 7.01 19.93
CA GLN A 221 2.15 8.45 20.10
C GLN A 221 3.49 8.93 19.53
N ALA A 222 4.58 8.21 19.77
CA ALA A 222 5.89 8.54 19.23
C ALA A 222 5.90 8.53 17.70
N MET A 223 5.27 7.53 17.07
CA MET A 223 5.17 7.46 15.62
C MET A 223 4.36 8.62 15.02
N ILE A 224 3.17 8.90 15.57
CA ILE A 224 2.32 9.99 15.10
C ILE A 224 3.06 11.32 15.22
N ASN A 225 3.76 11.55 16.34
CA ASN A 225 4.55 12.75 16.54
C ASN A 225 5.69 12.86 15.51
N SER A 226 6.45 11.78 15.27
CA SER A 226 7.56 11.78 14.32
C SER A 226 7.08 12.00 12.87
N MET A 227 5.95 11.39 12.48
CA MET A 227 5.33 11.64 11.17
C MET A 227 4.88 13.09 11.03
N TRP A 228 4.23 13.62 12.08
CA TRP A 228 3.78 15.01 12.08
C TRP A 228 4.95 16.00 12.06
N GLU A 229 6.02 15.76 12.82
CA GLU A 229 7.25 16.57 12.79
C GLU A 229 7.81 16.72 11.37
N THR A 230 7.84 15.62 10.59
CA THR A 230 8.27 15.64 9.19
C THR A 230 7.35 16.52 8.34
N VAL A 231 6.04 16.26 8.40
CA VAL A 231 5.03 17.00 7.61
C VAL A 231 5.01 18.47 7.97
N ALA A 232 5.04 18.79 9.26
CA ALA A 232 5.02 20.17 9.74
C ALA A 232 6.28 20.95 9.35
N ALA A 233 7.46 20.34 9.48
CA ALA A 233 8.72 20.97 9.11
C ALA A 233 8.79 21.32 7.61
N GLU A 234 8.41 20.39 6.76
CA GLU A 234 8.43 20.60 5.30
C GLU A 234 7.35 21.57 4.84
N THR A 235 6.14 21.50 5.42
CA THR A 235 5.04 22.42 5.13
C THR A 235 5.39 23.83 5.55
N ALA A 236 5.83 24.01 6.78
CA ALA A 236 6.21 25.31 7.36
C ALA A 236 7.37 25.93 6.56
N GLY A 237 8.41 25.15 6.25
CA GLY A 237 9.54 25.59 5.46
C GLY A 237 9.16 26.06 4.06
N SER A 238 8.23 25.38 3.40
CA SER A 238 7.74 25.75 2.06
C SER A 238 6.92 27.04 2.06
N ARG A 239 6.20 27.31 3.12
CA ARG A 239 5.32 28.50 3.24
C ARG A 239 5.97 29.67 3.98
N GLY A 240 7.18 29.50 4.50
CA GLY A 240 7.86 30.55 5.27
C GLY A 240 7.15 30.90 6.58
N VAL A 241 6.44 29.91 7.18
CA VAL A 241 5.87 30.03 8.52
C VAL A 241 6.70 29.20 9.51
N SER A 242 6.60 29.47 10.81
CA SER A 242 7.26 28.60 11.79
C SER A 242 6.42 27.33 12.04
N VAL A 243 7.09 26.24 12.43
CA VAL A 243 6.41 25.01 12.86
C VAL A 243 5.49 25.29 14.05
N ASP A 244 5.94 26.12 15.00
CA ASP A 244 5.14 26.52 16.16
C ASP A 244 3.86 27.26 15.74
N SER A 245 3.96 28.17 14.73
CA SER A 245 2.79 28.87 14.20
C SER A 245 1.82 27.89 13.54
N LEU A 246 2.33 26.95 12.72
CA LEU A 246 1.50 25.94 12.08
C LEU A 246 0.79 25.06 13.11
N ASN A 247 1.51 24.59 14.13
CA ASN A 247 0.93 23.82 15.23
C ASN A 247 -0.13 24.64 15.99
N TYR A 248 0.16 25.91 16.27
CA TYR A 248 -0.80 26.80 16.93
C TYR A 248 -2.10 26.95 16.12
N PHE A 249 -2.00 27.11 14.79
CA PHE A 249 -3.19 27.25 13.93
C PHE A 249 -4.05 25.99 13.95
N ILE A 250 -3.42 24.81 13.95
CA ILE A 250 -4.11 23.52 13.97
C ILE A 250 -4.76 23.28 15.33
N ASP A 251 -4.02 23.45 16.42
CA ASP A 251 -4.50 23.20 17.78
C ASP A 251 -5.67 24.12 18.17
N HIS A 252 -5.70 25.35 17.61
CA HIS A 252 -6.74 26.34 17.89
C HIS A 252 -7.81 26.43 16.82
N LEU A 253 -7.78 25.53 15.81
CA LEU A 253 -8.72 25.51 14.68
C LEU A 253 -8.81 26.84 13.93
N SER A 254 -7.67 27.56 13.81
CA SER A 254 -7.59 28.93 13.30
C SER A 254 -7.55 29.01 11.76
N ILE A 255 -7.68 27.88 11.05
CA ILE A 255 -7.59 27.77 9.58
C ILE A 255 -8.81 27.08 8.98
N ALA A 256 -10.00 27.34 9.54
CA ALA A 256 -11.23 26.70 9.11
C ALA A 256 -11.75 27.25 7.78
N LEU A 257 -11.63 28.56 7.56
CA LEU A 257 -12.17 29.25 6.40
C LEU A 257 -11.08 29.50 5.33
N PRO A 258 -11.46 29.67 4.06
CA PRO A 258 -10.50 30.01 3.00
C PRO A 258 -9.67 31.27 3.28
N GLU A 259 -10.31 32.28 3.86
CA GLU A 259 -9.64 33.56 4.23
C GLU A 259 -8.60 33.36 5.33
N ASP A 260 -8.79 32.40 6.23
CA ASP A 260 -7.81 32.07 7.26
C ASP A 260 -6.52 31.53 6.63
N MET A 261 -6.64 30.71 5.57
CA MET A 261 -5.47 30.22 4.84
C MET A 261 -4.63 31.36 4.27
N VAL A 262 -5.28 32.40 3.75
CA VAL A 262 -4.59 33.58 3.19
C VAL A 262 -3.97 34.42 4.32
N SER A 263 -4.72 34.69 5.39
CA SER A 263 -4.27 35.53 6.51
C SER A 263 -3.07 34.91 7.25
N HIS A 264 -2.97 33.59 7.27
CA HIS A 264 -1.88 32.84 7.90
C HIS A 264 -0.75 32.45 6.91
N ASN A 265 -0.75 33.02 5.70
CA ASN A 265 0.24 32.74 4.64
C ASN A 265 0.29 31.27 4.19
N LEU A 266 -0.80 30.54 4.38
CA LEU A 266 -0.92 29.15 3.93
C LEU A 266 -1.47 29.06 2.50
N ALA A 267 -2.23 30.05 2.03
CA ALA A 267 -2.59 30.24 0.63
C ALA A 267 -2.21 31.64 0.16
N ASP A 268 -2.02 31.83 -1.14
CA ASP A 268 -1.68 33.13 -1.71
C ASP A 268 -2.94 33.99 -1.93
N GLU A 269 -4.00 33.40 -2.45
CA GLU A 269 -5.26 34.10 -2.74
C GLU A 269 -6.47 33.17 -2.59
N ALA A 270 -7.58 33.69 -2.07
CA ALA A 270 -8.89 33.06 -2.12
C ALA A 270 -9.68 33.67 -3.29
N LEU A 271 -10.08 32.86 -4.28
CA LEU A 271 -10.58 33.30 -5.56
C LEU A 271 -12.00 32.79 -5.84
N SER A 272 -12.77 33.60 -6.55
CA SER A 272 -13.98 33.09 -7.24
C SER A 272 -13.57 32.21 -8.42
N VAL A 273 -14.50 31.42 -8.95
CA VAL A 273 -14.27 30.56 -10.12
C VAL A 273 -13.77 31.38 -11.32
N GLU A 274 -14.33 32.57 -11.57
CA GLU A 274 -13.93 33.38 -12.73
C GLU A 274 -12.55 34.02 -12.53
N GLU A 275 -12.23 34.49 -11.33
CA GLU A 275 -10.88 35.00 -11.02
C GLU A 275 -9.84 33.87 -11.14
N TYR A 276 -10.12 32.68 -10.63
CA TYR A 276 -9.25 31.52 -10.77
C TYR A 276 -9.02 31.16 -12.25
N LYS A 277 -10.08 31.12 -13.07
CA LYS A 277 -9.95 30.92 -14.51
C LYS A 277 -9.11 32.01 -15.19
N GLY A 278 -9.31 33.27 -14.79
CA GLY A 278 -8.48 34.39 -15.27
C GLY A 278 -7.01 34.21 -14.93
N LYS A 279 -6.68 33.86 -13.68
CA LYS A 279 -5.30 33.57 -13.26
C LYS A 279 -4.65 32.45 -14.08
N LEU A 280 -5.39 31.36 -14.36
CA LEU A 280 -4.87 30.27 -15.17
C LEU A 280 -4.64 30.68 -16.64
N ALA A 281 -5.50 31.53 -17.21
CA ALA A 281 -5.33 32.09 -18.54
C ALA A 281 -4.07 32.97 -18.60
N ASP A 282 -3.94 33.89 -17.65
CA ASP A 282 -2.77 34.79 -17.55
C ASP A 282 -1.45 34.00 -17.44
N LEU A 283 -1.41 32.98 -16.55
CA LEU A 283 -0.23 32.12 -16.38
C LEU A 283 0.10 31.31 -17.64
N ALA A 284 -0.91 30.93 -18.42
CA ALA A 284 -0.74 30.24 -19.70
C ALA A 284 -0.46 31.20 -20.87
N GLY A 285 -0.43 32.52 -20.64
CA GLY A 285 -0.28 33.53 -21.68
C GLY A 285 -1.43 33.54 -22.69
N LYS A 286 -2.66 33.32 -22.23
CA LYS A 286 -3.88 33.28 -23.05
C LYS A 286 -4.85 34.39 -22.65
N ASP A 287 -5.59 34.91 -23.63
CA ASP A 287 -6.59 35.94 -23.42
C ASP A 287 -7.85 35.41 -22.70
N SER A 288 -8.08 34.11 -22.76
CA SER A 288 -9.28 33.47 -22.16
C SER A 288 -8.94 32.07 -21.64
N TYR A 289 -9.60 31.68 -20.55
CA TYR A 289 -9.52 30.31 -20.00
C TYR A 289 -9.90 29.22 -21.02
N LYS A 290 -10.79 29.54 -21.99
CA LYS A 290 -11.20 28.61 -23.05
C LYS A 290 -10.06 28.23 -23.99
N ASP A 291 -9.02 29.06 -24.05
CA ASP A 291 -7.84 28.85 -24.89
C ASP A 291 -6.71 28.11 -24.16
N VAL A 292 -6.85 27.93 -22.85
CA VAL A 292 -5.92 27.13 -22.06
C VAL A 292 -6.12 25.66 -22.38
N LYS A 293 -5.07 24.99 -22.82
CA LYS A 293 -5.07 23.56 -23.08
C LYS A 293 -4.55 22.82 -21.84
N PHE A 294 -5.33 21.85 -21.38
CA PHE A 294 -4.93 21.00 -20.28
C PHE A 294 -4.48 19.64 -20.81
N ILE A 295 -3.38 19.15 -20.26
CA ILE A 295 -2.85 17.81 -20.51
C ILE A 295 -3.14 16.99 -19.25
N PRO A 296 -4.05 15.99 -19.29
CA PRO A 296 -4.32 15.15 -18.12
C PRO A 296 -3.05 14.40 -17.70
N PHE A 297 -2.76 14.40 -16.41
CA PHE A 297 -1.53 13.81 -15.87
C PHE A 297 -1.43 12.31 -16.16
N SER A 298 -2.52 11.55 -15.99
CA SER A 298 -2.56 10.11 -16.27
C SER A 298 -2.21 9.78 -17.73
N ASP A 299 -2.73 10.57 -18.68
CA ASP A 299 -2.47 10.38 -20.11
C ASP A 299 -1.01 10.72 -20.43
N TYR A 300 -0.51 11.81 -19.83
CA TYR A 300 0.88 12.21 -19.99
C TYR A 300 1.84 11.16 -19.42
N ALA A 301 1.55 10.64 -18.21
CA ALA A 301 2.34 9.58 -17.58
C ALA A 301 2.36 8.32 -18.46
N ALA A 302 1.21 7.87 -18.95
CA ALA A 302 1.12 6.72 -19.84
C ALA A 302 1.95 6.90 -21.15
N ALA A 303 1.99 8.14 -21.69
CA ALA A 303 2.71 8.43 -22.93
C ALA A 303 4.23 8.65 -22.73
N LYS A 304 4.66 9.21 -21.60
CA LYS A 304 6.04 9.67 -21.38
C LYS A 304 6.84 8.79 -20.41
N ALA A 305 6.21 7.99 -19.56
CA ALA A 305 6.90 7.09 -18.66
C ALA A 305 7.30 5.75 -19.30
N THR A 306 7.40 5.72 -20.64
CA THR A 306 7.72 4.50 -21.38
C THR A 306 9.11 3.94 -21.00
N PRO A 307 9.25 2.61 -20.89
CA PRO A 307 10.53 1.96 -20.61
C PRO A 307 11.57 2.21 -21.72
N ASN A 308 12.85 2.24 -21.35
CA ASN A 308 13.93 2.24 -22.35
C ASN A 308 14.11 0.82 -22.92
N LEU A 309 13.42 0.54 -24.02
CA LEU A 309 13.45 -0.77 -24.70
C LEU A 309 14.77 -1.05 -25.44
N THR A 310 15.63 -0.04 -25.60
CA THR A 310 16.93 -0.18 -26.29
C THR A 310 18.08 -0.45 -25.34
N ALA A 311 17.84 -0.40 -24.03
CA ALA A 311 18.84 -0.67 -23.02
C ALA A 311 19.34 -2.12 -23.09
N LYS A 312 20.67 -2.29 -23.04
CA LYS A 312 21.32 -3.61 -23.03
C LYS A 312 21.50 -4.18 -21.61
N LYS A 313 21.34 -3.33 -20.62
CA LYS A 313 21.47 -3.66 -19.19
C LYS A 313 20.23 -3.21 -18.46
N ASN A 314 19.79 -4.01 -17.49
CA ASN A 314 18.57 -3.77 -16.76
C ASN A 314 18.83 -3.63 -15.26
N ILE A 315 18.02 -2.80 -14.61
CA ILE A 315 17.76 -2.84 -13.17
C ILE A 315 16.40 -3.50 -12.99
N ALA A 316 16.33 -4.55 -12.17
CA ALA A 316 15.07 -5.17 -11.79
C ALA A 316 14.48 -4.46 -10.57
N VAL A 317 13.23 -3.99 -10.67
CA VAL A 317 12.47 -3.48 -9.53
C VAL A 317 11.48 -4.57 -9.11
N ILE A 318 11.66 -5.12 -7.91
CA ILE A 318 10.79 -6.16 -7.35
C ILE A 318 9.88 -5.52 -6.31
N TYR A 319 8.59 -5.43 -6.63
CA TYR A 319 7.57 -4.85 -5.76
C TYR A 319 7.00 -5.90 -4.80
N ALA A 320 7.50 -5.93 -3.57
CA ALA A 320 6.96 -6.74 -2.49
C ALA A 320 5.87 -5.93 -1.75
N ASN A 321 4.66 -5.98 -2.29
CA ASN A 321 3.52 -5.22 -1.80
C ASN A 321 2.45 -6.13 -1.19
N GLY A 322 2.01 -5.83 0.04
CA GLY A 322 0.98 -6.58 0.77
C GLY A 322 1.52 -7.47 1.90
N ASN A 323 0.66 -8.36 2.42
CA ASN A 323 1.03 -9.29 3.49
C ASN A 323 1.95 -10.41 2.98
N ILE A 324 2.85 -10.88 3.82
CA ILE A 324 3.72 -12.04 3.51
C ILE A 324 3.00 -13.32 3.94
N LEU A 325 2.71 -14.20 2.97
CA LEU A 325 1.89 -15.38 3.15
C LEU A 325 2.56 -16.62 2.54
N GLU A 326 2.28 -17.81 3.09
CA GLU A 326 2.67 -19.08 2.44
C GLU A 326 1.82 -19.39 1.21
N GLN A 327 0.58 -18.95 1.21
CA GLN A 327 -0.34 -19.20 0.11
C GLN A 327 -0.02 -18.33 -1.10
N ASP A 328 -0.26 -18.87 -2.30
CA ASP A 328 -0.16 -18.08 -3.53
C ASP A 328 -1.40 -17.19 -3.68
N ASP A 329 -1.25 -15.93 -3.36
CA ASP A 329 -2.25 -14.87 -3.55
C ASP A 329 -1.60 -13.76 -4.40
N PRO A 330 -2.16 -13.45 -5.58
CA PRO A 330 -1.59 -12.44 -6.47
C PRO A 330 -1.57 -11.01 -5.87
N ASN A 331 -2.42 -10.72 -4.89
CA ASN A 331 -2.49 -9.42 -4.23
C ASN A 331 -1.57 -9.32 -3.00
N ASN A 332 -0.85 -10.40 -2.68
CA ASN A 332 0.01 -10.50 -1.50
C ASN A 332 1.38 -11.06 -1.88
N ILE A 333 2.28 -11.07 -0.94
CA ILE A 333 3.65 -11.58 -1.07
C ILE A 333 3.65 -13.06 -0.71
N SER A 334 3.55 -13.95 -1.73
CA SER A 334 3.68 -15.39 -1.52
C SER A 334 5.15 -15.77 -1.39
N GLY A 335 5.51 -16.55 -0.36
CA GLY A 335 6.88 -16.98 -0.09
C GLY A 335 7.54 -17.66 -1.28
N ASP A 336 6.94 -18.73 -1.80
CA ASP A 336 7.49 -19.51 -2.91
C ASP A 336 7.52 -18.73 -4.23
N ARG A 337 6.48 -17.94 -4.51
CA ARG A 337 6.41 -17.15 -5.74
C ARG A 337 7.49 -16.07 -5.76
N PHE A 338 7.66 -15.32 -4.67
CA PHE A 338 8.66 -14.26 -4.59
C PHE A 338 10.08 -14.81 -4.57
N ALA A 339 10.35 -15.88 -3.82
CA ALA A 339 11.63 -16.58 -3.88
C ALA A 339 11.95 -17.02 -5.32
N GLY A 340 10.98 -17.58 -6.05
CA GLY A 340 11.14 -17.97 -7.45
C GLY A 340 11.36 -16.79 -8.42
N ILE A 341 10.75 -15.62 -8.16
CA ILE A 341 11.00 -14.39 -8.92
C ILE A 341 12.44 -13.91 -8.68
N ILE A 342 12.87 -13.82 -7.41
CA ILE A 342 14.20 -13.35 -7.03
C ILE A 342 15.29 -14.28 -7.62
N ALA A 343 15.09 -15.60 -7.55
CA ALA A 343 16.00 -16.58 -8.15
C ALA A 343 16.13 -16.40 -9.68
N LYS A 344 15.02 -16.13 -10.40
CA LYS A 344 15.04 -15.82 -11.84
C LYS A 344 15.80 -14.54 -12.14
N VAL A 345 15.55 -13.47 -11.37
CA VAL A 345 16.25 -12.19 -11.49
C VAL A 345 17.74 -12.35 -11.19
N ARG A 346 18.10 -13.17 -10.20
CA ARG A 346 19.48 -13.52 -9.88
C ARG A 346 20.20 -14.22 -11.05
N ALA A 347 19.52 -15.14 -11.72
CA ALA A 347 20.06 -15.89 -12.86
C ALA A 347 20.12 -15.09 -14.16
N ASP A 348 19.34 -14.02 -14.32
CA ASP A 348 19.30 -13.20 -15.54
C ASP A 348 20.55 -12.35 -15.66
N SER A 349 21.40 -12.67 -16.64
CA SER A 349 22.65 -11.95 -16.91
C SER A 349 22.45 -10.52 -17.45
N THR A 350 21.28 -10.18 -17.96
CA THR A 350 20.95 -8.81 -18.41
C THR A 350 20.67 -7.88 -17.23
N VAL A 351 20.17 -8.40 -16.11
CA VAL A 351 19.95 -7.66 -14.88
C VAL A 351 21.28 -7.48 -14.13
N LYS A 352 21.65 -6.23 -13.87
CA LYS A 352 22.92 -5.86 -13.22
C LYS A 352 22.78 -5.45 -11.77
N ALA A 353 21.62 -4.95 -11.39
CA ALA A 353 21.27 -4.62 -10.00
C ALA A 353 19.78 -4.85 -9.75
N VAL A 354 19.41 -4.95 -8.48
CA VAL A 354 18.04 -5.16 -8.03
C VAL A 354 17.65 -4.03 -7.09
N VAL A 355 16.48 -3.45 -7.30
CA VAL A 355 15.79 -2.61 -6.32
C VAL A 355 14.65 -3.43 -5.73
N PHE A 356 14.71 -3.67 -4.43
CA PHE A 356 13.69 -4.41 -3.71
C PHE A 356 12.75 -3.41 -3.02
N ARG A 357 11.65 -3.05 -3.71
CA ARG A 357 10.62 -2.15 -3.18
C ARG A 357 9.71 -2.92 -2.23
N VAL A 358 9.80 -2.61 -0.95
CA VAL A 358 9.02 -3.28 0.11
C VAL A 358 7.92 -2.35 0.60
N ASN A 359 6.68 -2.79 0.46
CA ASN A 359 5.50 -2.15 1.05
C ASN A 359 4.67 -3.22 1.78
N SER A 360 5.16 -3.66 2.95
CA SER A 360 4.62 -4.80 3.69
C SER A 360 4.62 -4.59 5.20
N PRO A 361 3.47 -4.83 5.88
CA PRO A 361 3.40 -4.84 7.33
C PRO A 361 4.00 -6.13 7.95
N GLY A 362 4.45 -7.07 7.12
CA GLY A 362 4.95 -8.38 7.52
C GLY A 362 3.97 -9.52 7.24
N GLY A 363 4.15 -10.63 7.94
CA GLY A 363 3.32 -11.82 7.79
C GLY A 363 3.96 -13.07 8.38
N THR A 364 3.88 -14.21 7.67
CA THR A 364 4.37 -15.50 8.17
C THR A 364 5.90 -15.58 8.11
N VAL A 365 6.46 -16.21 9.13
CA VAL A 365 7.93 -16.30 9.30
C VAL A 365 8.55 -17.20 8.23
N LEU A 366 7.91 -18.33 7.90
CA LEU A 366 8.44 -19.28 6.92
C LEU A 366 8.51 -18.67 5.53
N ALA A 367 7.45 -17.97 5.08
CA ALA A 367 7.46 -17.25 3.80
C ALA A 367 8.54 -16.15 3.77
N ALA A 368 8.65 -15.39 4.86
CA ALA A 368 9.69 -14.35 4.98
C ALA A 368 11.11 -14.96 4.91
N SER A 369 11.32 -16.12 5.53
CA SER A 369 12.63 -16.79 5.51
C SER A 369 13.04 -17.28 4.12
N LYS A 370 12.10 -17.84 3.35
CA LYS A 370 12.35 -18.25 1.95
C LYS A 370 12.75 -17.06 1.06
N ILE A 371 12.06 -15.95 1.22
CA ILE A 371 12.37 -14.72 0.47
C ILE A 371 13.74 -14.18 0.88
N LYS A 372 14.01 -14.12 2.19
CA LYS A 372 15.27 -13.62 2.74
C LYS A 372 16.47 -14.42 2.22
N GLU A 373 16.37 -15.74 2.18
CA GLU A 373 17.41 -16.62 1.63
C GLU A 373 17.76 -16.25 0.18
N GLU A 374 16.75 -16.06 -0.67
CA GLU A 374 16.99 -15.67 -2.07
C GLU A 374 17.53 -14.23 -2.23
N ILE A 375 17.16 -13.31 -1.35
CA ILE A 375 17.78 -11.98 -1.29
C ILE A 375 19.25 -12.08 -0.96
N ASP A 376 19.63 -12.87 0.05
CA ASP A 376 21.03 -13.05 0.45
C ASP A 376 21.87 -13.73 -0.65
N LEU A 377 21.33 -14.74 -1.31
CA LEU A 377 21.94 -15.37 -2.47
C LEU A 377 22.12 -14.40 -3.65
N THR A 378 21.16 -13.50 -3.83
CA THR A 378 21.22 -12.49 -4.91
C THR A 378 22.27 -11.43 -4.61
N ARG A 379 22.37 -10.96 -3.36
CA ARG A 379 23.40 -10.02 -2.91
C ARG A 379 24.83 -10.55 -3.15
N ALA A 380 25.02 -11.85 -3.07
CA ALA A 380 26.35 -12.44 -3.32
C ALA A 380 26.83 -12.26 -4.78
N VAL A 381 25.95 -11.91 -5.72
CA VAL A 381 26.26 -11.83 -7.17
C VAL A 381 25.84 -10.52 -7.83
N LYS A 382 24.92 -9.76 -7.23
CA LYS A 382 24.42 -8.48 -7.76
C LYS A 382 24.09 -7.53 -6.61
N PRO A 383 24.28 -6.21 -6.74
CA PRO A 383 23.77 -5.25 -5.76
C PRO A 383 22.25 -5.38 -5.58
N VAL A 384 21.80 -5.41 -4.33
CA VAL A 384 20.38 -5.41 -3.95
C VAL A 384 20.12 -4.23 -3.03
N ILE A 385 19.37 -3.25 -3.52
CA ILE A 385 19.03 -2.02 -2.80
C ILE A 385 17.58 -2.10 -2.35
N ALA A 386 17.31 -1.92 -1.06
CA ALA A 386 15.95 -1.84 -0.57
C ALA A 386 15.41 -0.42 -0.72
N SER A 387 14.13 -0.30 -1.07
CA SER A 387 13.36 0.94 -1.04
C SER A 387 12.05 0.68 -0.32
N TYR A 388 11.78 1.44 0.73
CA TYR A 388 10.59 1.25 1.55
C TYR A 388 9.44 2.16 1.10
N GLY A 389 8.24 1.56 1.01
CA GLY A 389 6.97 2.28 0.82
C GLY A 389 6.36 2.70 2.15
N ASP A 390 5.04 2.53 2.28
CA ASP A 390 4.31 2.87 3.50
C ASP A 390 4.78 2.04 4.69
N TYR A 391 5.07 0.77 4.43
CA TYR A 391 5.46 -0.22 5.43
C TYR A 391 6.64 -1.06 4.97
N ALA A 392 7.62 -1.24 5.83
CA ALA A 392 8.62 -2.29 5.72
C ALA A 392 8.89 -2.82 7.14
N ALA A 393 7.85 -3.41 7.73
CA ALA A 393 7.83 -3.73 9.15
C ALA A 393 7.73 -5.24 9.39
N SER A 394 8.29 -5.69 10.50
CA SER A 394 8.22 -7.08 10.94
C SER A 394 8.75 -8.05 9.87
N GLY A 395 7.94 -8.93 9.28
CA GLY A 395 8.33 -9.76 8.14
C GLY A 395 8.84 -8.95 6.94
N GLY A 396 8.31 -7.74 6.71
CA GLY A 396 8.80 -6.82 5.67
C GLY A 396 10.23 -6.35 5.94
N TYR A 397 10.58 -6.09 7.21
CA TYR A 397 11.95 -5.81 7.62
C TYR A 397 12.83 -7.07 7.61
N TRP A 398 12.26 -8.23 8.01
CA TRP A 398 12.94 -9.54 7.94
C TRP A 398 13.53 -9.80 6.57
N ILE A 399 12.75 -9.61 5.48
CA ILE A 399 13.16 -9.92 4.10
C ILE A 399 14.15 -8.92 3.51
N SER A 400 14.36 -7.74 4.13
CA SER A 400 15.09 -6.62 3.50
C SER A 400 16.24 -6.04 4.34
N ASN A 401 16.34 -6.40 5.62
CA ASN A 401 17.32 -5.80 6.55
C ASN A 401 18.79 -5.96 6.15
N SER A 402 19.11 -6.92 5.28
CA SER A 402 20.47 -7.20 4.83
C SER A 402 20.78 -6.65 3.43
N CYS A 403 19.86 -5.92 2.77
CA CYS A 403 20.18 -5.30 1.49
C CYS A 403 21.42 -4.41 1.58
N ASP A 404 22.13 -4.23 0.45
CA ASP A 404 23.42 -3.50 0.42
C ASP A 404 23.26 -2.03 0.80
N HIS A 405 22.06 -1.47 0.58
CA HIS A 405 21.66 -0.14 1.05
C HIS A 405 20.15 -0.10 1.20
N ILE A 406 19.65 0.62 2.20
CA ILE A 406 18.22 0.71 2.51
C ILE A 406 17.79 2.18 2.47
N PHE A 407 16.99 2.53 1.46
CA PHE A 407 16.28 3.80 1.38
C PHE A 407 14.90 3.69 2.03
N SER A 408 14.51 4.71 2.78
CA SER A 408 13.20 4.83 3.40
C SER A 408 12.66 6.25 3.22
N ASN A 409 11.34 6.41 3.05
CA ASN A 409 10.72 7.71 3.28
C ASN A 409 10.75 8.04 4.78
N ALA A 410 10.72 9.32 5.14
CA ALA A 410 10.78 9.73 6.55
C ALA A 410 9.58 9.22 7.36
N THR A 411 8.41 9.13 6.71
CA THR A 411 7.15 8.69 7.34
C THR A 411 6.86 7.20 7.15
N THR A 412 7.71 6.42 6.47
CA THR A 412 7.61 4.96 6.41
C THR A 412 7.54 4.36 7.81
N LEU A 413 6.74 3.31 7.99
CA LEU A 413 6.73 2.52 9.22
C LEU A 413 7.57 1.25 9.05
N THR A 414 8.58 1.10 9.90
CA THR A 414 9.56 -0.01 9.80
C THR A 414 9.91 -0.61 11.16
N GLY A 415 10.89 -1.49 11.22
CA GLY A 415 11.26 -2.19 12.44
C GLY A 415 10.24 -3.26 12.80
N SER A 416 9.50 -3.08 13.90
CA SER A 416 8.58 -4.08 14.47
C SER A 416 9.26 -5.46 14.61
N ILE A 417 10.58 -5.43 14.97
CA ILE A 417 11.40 -6.64 15.16
C ILE A 417 10.90 -7.36 16.40
N GLY A 418 9.98 -8.30 16.18
CA GLY A 418 9.27 -9.02 17.22
C GLY A 418 8.32 -10.04 16.63
N VAL A 419 7.91 -11.00 17.44
CA VAL A 419 7.16 -12.19 17.04
C VAL A 419 5.96 -12.37 17.95
N PHE A 420 4.85 -12.81 17.39
CA PHE A 420 3.67 -13.19 18.18
C PHE A 420 2.91 -14.34 17.53
N SER A 421 2.14 -15.03 18.36
CA SER A 421 1.10 -15.97 17.96
C SER A 421 -0.20 -15.60 18.66
N ALA A 422 -1.28 -15.48 17.92
CA ALA A 422 -2.62 -15.23 18.47
C ALA A 422 -3.54 -16.39 18.05
N ILE A 423 -3.89 -17.24 18.98
CA ILE A 423 -4.56 -18.51 18.71
C ILE A 423 -6.01 -18.38 19.19
N PRO A 424 -7.00 -18.42 18.27
CA PRO A 424 -8.41 -18.39 18.64
C PRO A 424 -8.84 -19.72 19.28
N GLU A 425 -9.84 -19.65 20.16
CA GLU A 425 -10.47 -20.81 20.79
C GLU A 425 -11.99 -20.60 20.75
N PHE A 426 -12.71 -21.60 20.23
CA PHE A 426 -14.14 -21.56 19.96
C PHE A 426 -14.95 -22.50 20.87
N GLY A 427 -14.38 -23.05 21.95
CA GLY A 427 -15.03 -24.03 22.80
C GLY A 427 -16.33 -23.52 23.43
N LYS A 428 -16.33 -22.25 23.90
CA LYS A 428 -17.53 -21.61 24.40
C LYS A 428 -18.57 -21.33 23.32
N THR A 429 -18.14 -20.89 22.14
CA THR A 429 -19.02 -20.70 20.97
C THR A 429 -19.76 -22.02 20.66
N LEU A 430 -19.01 -23.11 20.57
CA LEU A 430 -19.59 -24.43 20.28
C LEU A 430 -20.55 -24.89 21.38
N LYS A 431 -20.10 -24.82 22.62
CA LYS A 431 -20.88 -25.36 23.76
C LYS A 431 -22.08 -24.49 24.12
N ASP A 432 -21.88 -23.18 24.32
CA ASP A 432 -22.85 -22.30 24.93
C ASP A 432 -23.78 -21.64 23.91
N ILE A 433 -23.30 -21.41 22.66
CA ILE A 433 -24.07 -20.76 21.61
C ILE A 433 -24.60 -21.78 20.60
N ALA A 434 -23.75 -22.66 20.06
CA ALA A 434 -24.16 -23.66 19.08
C ALA A 434 -24.73 -24.94 19.71
N HIS A 435 -24.62 -25.13 21.03
CA HIS A 435 -25.03 -26.34 21.78
C HIS A 435 -24.39 -27.63 21.24
N VAL A 436 -23.14 -27.52 20.76
CA VAL A 436 -22.35 -28.64 20.26
C VAL A 436 -21.29 -29.03 21.28
N ASN A 437 -21.25 -30.29 21.68
CA ASN A 437 -20.23 -30.81 22.56
C ASN A 437 -19.15 -31.53 21.74
N MET A 438 -17.91 -31.05 21.83
CA MET A 438 -16.74 -31.69 21.25
C MET A 438 -16.05 -32.55 22.29
N VAL A 439 -15.95 -33.85 22.02
CA VAL A 439 -15.27 -34.81 22.90
C VAL A 439 -14.07 -35.38 22.17
N PRO A 440 -12.83 -34.98 22.51
CA PRO A 440 -11.65 -35.48 21.85
C PRO A 440 -11.36 -36.93 22.24
N VAL A 441 -10.99 -37.76 21.25
CA VAL A 441 -10.39 -39.08 21.44
C VAL A 441 -8.93 -38.96 21.01
N LYS A 442 -8.00 -39.20 21.92
CA LYS A 442 -6.59 -38.86 21.78
C LYS A 442 -5.68 -40.08 21.90
N SER A 443 -4.69 -40.17 21.03
CA SER A 443 -3.61 -41.15 21.15
C SER A 443 -2.53 -40.73 22.16
N HIS A 444 -2.29 -39.39 22.26
CA HIS A 444 -1.29 -38.78 23.13
C HIS A 444 -1.87 -37.53 23.80
N LYS A 445 -1.23 -37.08 24.89
CA LYS A 445 -1.72 -35.99 25.74
C LYS A 445 -2.09 -34.73 24.96
N HIS A 446 -1.27 -34.33 23.98
CA HIS A 446 -1.40 -33.07 23.23
C HIS A 446 -1.94 -33.23 21.80
N SER A 447 -2.50 -34.40 21.43
CA SER A 447 -2.98 -34.66 20.06
C SER A 447 -4.09 -33.72 19.57
N ASP A 448 -4.78 -33.05 20.49
CA ASP A 448 -5.84 -32.07 20.21
C ASP A 448 -5.43 -30.61 20.46
N MET A 449 -4.13 -30.35 20.62
CA MET A 449 -3.61 -29.00 20.90
C MET A 449 -4.08 -27.96 19.88
N LEU A 450 -4.07 -28.30 18.60
CA LEU A 450 -4.46 -27.40 17.50
C LEU A 450 -5.93 -27.54 17.08
N SER A 451 -6.79 -28.13 17.91
CA SER A 451 -8.21 -28.33 17.59
C SER A 451 -9.03 -27.04 17.62
N LEU A 452 -8.53 -25.97 18.23
CA LEU A 452 -9.22 -24.70 18.47
C LEU A 452 -10.52 -24.83 19.29
N THR A 453 -10.78 -25.99 19.88
CA THR A 453 -11.99 -26.26 20.67
C THR A 453 -11.77 -26.14 22.19
N ARG A 454 -10.54 -25.94 22.59
CA ARG A 454 -10.09 -25.66 23.94
C ARG A 454 -8.85 -24.75 23.94
N PRO A 455 -8.60 -24.03 25.04
CA PRO A 455 -7.35 -23.30 25.21
C PRO A 455 -6.18 -24.27 25.36
N PHE A 456 -4.96 -23.78 25.08
CA PHE A 456 -3.73 -24.46 25.44
C PHE A 456 -3.62 -24.59 26.96
N ASP A 457 -3.10 -25.70 27.40
CA ASP A 457 -2.69 -25.87 28.80
C ASP A 457 -1.35 -25.16 29.06
N ALA A 458 -0.89 -25.23 30.32
CA ALA A 458 0.35 -24.56 30.73
C ALA A 458 1.59 -25.13 30.03
N GLU A 459 1.63 -26.44 29.74
CA GLU A 459 2.74 -27.10 29.06
C GLU A 459 2.78 -26.77 27.57
N GLU A 460 1.61 -26.74 26.91
CA GLU A 460 1.43 -26.33 25.53
C GLU A 460 1.77 -24.84 25.34
N THR A 461 1.36 -24.00 26.27
CA THR A 461 1.70 -22.55 26.27
C THR A 461 3.22 -22.35 26.42
N ALA A 462 3.86 -23.08 27.35
CA ALA A 462 5.30 -23.01 27.53
C ALA A 462 6.06 -23.50 26.29
N TRP A 463 5.59 -24.57 25.65
CA TRP A 463 6.17 -25.06 24.40
C TRP A 463 6.08 -24.03 23.28
N MET A 464 4.93 -23.39 23.10
CA MET A 464 4.76 -22.30 22.12
C MET A 464 5.61 -21.08 22.44
N GLN A 465 5.81 -20.75 23.73
CA GLN A 465 6.68 -19.64 24.12
C GLN A 465 8.14 -19.90 23.71
N VAL A 466 8.66 -21.12 23.91
CA VAL A 466 10.01 -21.50 23.45
C VAL A 466 10.14 -21.32 21.94
N TYR A 467 9.11 -21.71 21.17
CA TYR A 467 9.13 -21.54 19.72
C TYR A 467 9.11 -20.06 19.29
N VAL A 468 8.29 -19.24 19.96
CA VAL A 468 8.23 -17.78 19.71
C VAL A 468 9.56 -17.10 20.08
N ASP A 469 10.18 -17.51 21.19
CA ASP A 469 11.47 -16.97 21.65
C ASP A 469 12.62 -17.33 20.69
N ASP A 470 12.64 -18.55 20.16
CA ASP A 470 13.62 -18.99 19.18
C ASP A 470 13.54 -18.16 17.88
N ILE A 471 12.33 -17.94 17.36
CA ILE A 471 12.13 -17.10 16.18
C ILE A 471 12.52 -15.65 16.45
N TYR A 472 12.21 -15.12 17.64
CA TYR A 472 12.64 -13.77 18.01
C TYR A 472 14.17 -13.63 18.02
N ASN A 473 14.86 -14.57 18.65
CA ASN A 473 16.32 -14.60 18.69
C ASN A 473 16.93 -14.72 17.28
N SER A 474 16.30 -15.51 16.41
CA SER A 474 16.67 -15.61 14.99
C SER A 474 16.47 -14.25 14.29
N PHE A 475 15.35 -13.57 14.52
CA PHE A 475 15.09 -12.26 13.92
C PHE A 475 16.12 -11.21 14.37
N VAL A 476 16.41 -11.10 15.67
CA VAL A 476 17.44 -10.20 16.18
C VAL A 476 18.81 -10.53 15.57
N SER A 477 19.15 -11.82 15.45
CA SER A 477 20.43 -12.27 14.89
C SER A 477 20.59 -11.89 13.41
N ILE A 478 19.57 -12.09 12.58
CA ILE A 478 19.66 -11.72 11.15
C ILE A 478 19.74 -10.20 10.97
N VAL A 479 19.07 -9.42 11.82
CA VAL A 479 19.18 -7.95 11.81
C VAL A 479 20.58 -7.53 12.27
N ALA A 480 21.10 -8.13 13.32
CA ALA A 480 22.45 -7.87 13.79
C ALA A 480 23.50 -8.09 12.69
N GLY A 481 23.41 -9.22 11.97
CA GLY A 481 24.27 -9.50 10.83
C GLY A 481 24.03 -8.59 9.63
N GLY A 482 22.76 -8.24 9.33
CA GLY A 482 22.42 -7.40 8.19
C GLY A 482 22.77 -5.91 8.39
N ARG A 483 22.82 -5.44 9.64
CA ARG A 483 23.06 -4.02 9.99
C ARG A 483 24.42 -3.78 10.66
N ASP A 484 25.30 -4.80 10.71
CA ASP A 484 26.59 -4.73 11.38
C ASP A 484 26.49 -4.24 12.85
N MET A 485 25.50 -4.77 13.57
CA MET A 485 25.20 -4.44 14.95
C MET A 485 25.42 -5.67 15.85
N THR A 486 25.62 -5.44 17.16
CA THR A 486 25.59 -6.55 18.12
C THR A 486 24.15 -6.99 18.40
N PHE A 487 23.98 -8.26 18.80
CA PHE A 487 22.67 -8.77 19.23
C PHE A 487 22.02 -7.87 20.29
N ASP A 488 22.77 -7.49 21.34
CA ASP A 488 22.26 -6.65 22.41
C ASP A 488 21.88 -5.24 21.95
N ALA A 489 22.57 -4.70 20.95
CA ALA A 489 22.23 -3.39 20.37
C ALA A 489 20.92 -3.44 19.61
N VAL A 490 20.72 -4.51 18.83
CA VAL A 490 19.45 -4.74 18.12
C VAL A 490 18.32 -5.01 19.11
N ASP A 491 18.51 -5.87 20.11
CA ASP A 491 17.47 -6.20 21.08
C ASP A 491 16.94 -4.96 21.82
N LYS A 492 17.79 -3.99 22.15
CA LYS A 492 17.40 -2.74 22.79
C LYS A 492 16.43 -1.89 21.97
N ILE A 493 16.56 -1.90 20.64
CA ILE A 493 15.71 -1.13 19.72
C ILE A 493 14.61 -1.98 19.08
N ALA A 494 14.64 -3.29 19.30
CA ALA A 494 13.67 -4.27 18.82
C ALA A 494 12.46 -4.38 19.73
N GLN A 495 12.28 -5.49 20.43
CA GLN A 495 11.15 -5.75 21.33
C GLN A 495 9.79 -5.54 20.68
N GLY A 496 9.72 -5.68 19.35
CA GLY A 496 8.52 -5.45 18.56
C GLY A 496 8.19 -3.99 18.26
N ARG A 497 9.06 -3.04 18.63
CA ARG A 497 8.82 -1.60 18.45
C ARG A 497 8.81 -1.23 16.96
N VAL A 498 7.78 -0.44 16.59
CA VAL A 498 7.68 0.20 15.29
C VAL A 498 8.39 1.56 15.34
N TRP A 499 9.07 1.89 14.26
CA TRP A 499 9.80 3.14 14.09
C TRP A 499 9.35 3.82 12.79
N THR A 500 9.36 5.15 12.75
CA THR A 500 9.29 5.87 11.47
C THR A 500 10.62 5.74 10.72
N GLY A 501 10.65 5.97 9.41
CA GLY A 501 11.89 5.99 8.63
C GLY A 501 12.87 7.02 9.18
N ALA A 502 12.38 8.22 9.57
CA ALA A 502 13.20 9.26 10.18
C ALA A 502 13.86 8.81 11.49
N ASP A 503 13.17 8.05 12.33
CA ASP A 503 13.75 7.52 13.56
C ASP A 503 14.59 6.28 13.31
N ALA A 504 14.22 5.44 12.35
CA ALA A 504 14.96 4.26 11.93
C ALA A 504 16.37 4.63 11.40
N LEU A 505 16.50 5.77 10.70
CA LEU A 505 17.79 6.32 10.28
C LEU A 505 18.69 6.64 11.50
N LYS A 506 18.13 7.28 12.53
CA LYS A 506 18.89 7.67 13.74
C LYS A 506 19.43 6.48 14.51
N ILE A 507 18.77 5.33 14.42
CA ILE A 507 19.14 4.11 15.15
C ILE A 507 19.80 3.03 14.27
N GLY A 508 20.10 3.34 13.00
CA GLY A 508 20.82 2.48 12.08
C GLY A 508 20.04 1.34 11.46
N LEU A 509 18.69 1.36 11.53
CA LEU A 509 17.84 0.37 10.86
C LEU A 509 17.65 0.64 9.36
N VAL A 510 17.87 1.87 8.92
CA VAL A 510 17.91 2.26 7.50
C VAL A 510 19.17 3.11 7.26
N ASP A 511 19.57 3.26 6.00
CA ASP A 511 20.83 3.93 5.65
C ASP A 511 20.60 5.36 5.20
N GLU A 512 19.48 5.65 4.51
CA GLU A 512 19.23 6.97 3.94
C GLU A 512 17.71 7.25 3.82
N ILE A 513 17.34 8.52 4.01
CA ILE A 513 16.00 9.00 3.64
C ILE A 513 16.00 9.33 2.16
N GLY A 514 15.19 8.61 1.38
CA GLY A 514 15.15 8.76 -0.07
C GLY A 514 13.98 8.00 -0.70
N THR A 515 13.77 8.27 -1.97
CA THR A 515 12.66 7.79 -2.79
C THR A 515 12.99 6.47 -3.50
N LEU A 516 12.00 5.87 -4.15
CA LEU A 516 12.22 4.73 -5.06
C LEU A 516 13.20 5.11 -6.20
N GLU A 517 13.14 6.33 -6.71
CA GLU A 517 14.04 6.77 -7.77
C GLU A 517 15.49 6.93 -7.28
N ASP A 518 15.68 7.44 -6.06
CA ASP A 518 17.01 7.48 -5.43
C ASP A 518 17.61 6.07 -5.31
N ALA A 519 16.80 5.09 -4.91
CA ALA A 519 17.21 3.68 -4.85
C ALA A 519 17.57 3.11 -6.24
N ILE A 520 16.81 3.43 -7.29
CA ILE A 520 17.11 3.01 -8.67
C ILE A 520 18.43 3.63 -9.15
N ARG A 521 18.63 4.92 -8.90
CA ARG A 521 19.86 5.63 -9.26
C ARG A 521 21.07 5.05 -8.51
N TYR A 522 20.92 4.79 -7.22
CA TYR A 522 21.96 4.17 -6.40
C TYR A 522 22.31 2.76 -6.89
N ALA A 523 21.30 1.96 -7.21
CA ALA A 523 21.48 0.62 -7.79
C ALA A 523 22.24 0.68 -9.13
N GLY A 524 21.92 1.65 -9.98
CA GLY A 524 22.64 1.91 -11.23
C GLY A 524 24.11 2.28 -10.97
N SER A 525 24.38 3.18 -10.03
CA SER A 525 25.74 3.59 -9.67
C SER A 525 26.58 2.41 -9.16
N MET A 526 26.01 1.56 -8.33
CA MET A 526 26.65 0.31 -7.85
C MET A 526 26.95 -0.65 -9.03
N ALA A 527 26.13 -0.64 -10.07
CA ALA A 527 26.31 -1.44 -11.28
C ALA A 527 27.17 -0.75 -12.36
N GLY A 528 27.73 0.42 -12.06
CA GLY A 528 28.71 1.16 -12.88
C GLY A 528 28.16 2.29 -13.73
N ASP A 529 26.90 2.69 -13.59
CA ASP A 529 26.33 3.85 -14.27
C ASP A 529 25.18 4.45 -13.43
N ALA A 530 25.33 5.70 -12.99
CA ALA A 530 24.34 6.39 -12.17
C ALA A 530 23.19 7.02 -12.98
N GLU A 531 23.32 7.11 -14.30
CA GLU A 531 22.30 7.71 -15.16
C GLU A 531 21.16 6.71 -15.41
N VAL A 532 19.99 6.97 -14.81
CA VAL A 532 18.83 6.06 -14.86
C VAL A 532 18.35 5.83 -16.30
N GLU A 533 18.47 6.83 -17.17
CA GLU A 533 18.08 6.78 -18.58
C GLU A 533 18.85 5.74 -19.39
N ASN A 534 20.04 5.36 -18.96
CA ASN A 534 20.87 4.34 -19.63
C ASN A 534 20.40 2.92 -19.33
N TRP A 535 19.51 2.75 -18.34
CA TRP A 535 19.04 1.44 -17.88
C TRP A 535 17.65 1.09 -18.42
N GLY A 536 17.45 -0.19 -18.73
CA GLY A 536 16.11 -0.76 -18.80
C GLY A 536 15.59 -1.05 -17.40
N ILE A 537 14.44 -0.52 -17.06
CA ILE A 537 13.77 -0.83 -15.78
C ILE A 537 12.78 -1.94 -16.02
N VAL A 538 12.97 -3.08 -15.36
CA VAL A 538 12.11 -4.27 -15.48
C VAL A 538 11.43 -4.53 -14.14
N SER A 539 10.10 -4.46 -14.14
CA SER A 539 9.28 -4.61 -12.92
C SER A 539 8.85 -6.05 -12.69
N TYR A 540 8.86 -6.49 -11.44
CA TYR A 540 8.39 -7.78 -10.98
C TYR A 540 7.52 -7.65 -9.70
N PRO A 541 6.46 -8.51 -9.51
CA PRO A 541 5.86 -9.31 -10.57
C PRO A 541 5.38 -8.42 -11.71
N LYS A 542 5.20 -8.98 -12.91
CA LYS A 542 4.56 -8.22 -14.00
C LYS A 542 3.12 -7.89 -13.59
N PRO A 543 2.65 -6.66 -13.84
CA PRO A 543 1.24 -6.32 -13.62
C PRO A 543 0.32 -7.31 -14.34
N LEU A 544 -0.81 -7.61 -13.71
CA LEU A 544 -1.81 -8.46 -14.33
C LEU A 544 -2.45 -7.73 -15.51
N THR A 545 -2.54 -8.41 -16.64
CA THR A 545 -3.31 -7.91 -17.79
C THR A 545 -4.80 -7.85 -17.44
N VAL A 546 -5.56 -7.00 -18.14
CA VAL A 546 -7.03 -6.91 -18.00
C VAL A 546 -7.69 -8.29 -18.07
N MET A 547 -7.22 -9.15 -18.99
CA MET A 547 -7.76 -10.51 -19.14
C MET A 547 -7.49 -11.37 -17.90
N GLU A 548 -6.27 -11.29 -17.33
CA GLU A 548 -5.93 -12.03 -16.12
C GLU A 548 -6.73 -11.53 -14.92
N GLN A 549 -6.94 -10.22 -14.80
CA GLN A 549 -7.79 -9.63 -13.77
C GLN A 549 -9.25 -10.10 -13.89
N LEU A 550 -9.79 -10.13 -15.11
CA LEU A 550 -11.14 -10.64 -15.37
C LEU A 550 -11.25 -12.13 -15.05
N LEU A 551 -10.28 -12.95 -15.49
CA LEU A 551 -10.26 -14.38 -15.17
C LEU A 551 -10.17 -14.63 -13.67
N GLN A 552 -9.42 -13.82 -12.93
CA GLN A 552 -9.39 -13.90 -11.47
C GLN A 552 -10.74 -13.54 -10.83
N GLN A 553 -11.45 -12.55 -11.34
CA GLN A 553 -12.78 -12.18 -10.84
C GLN A 553 -13.83 -13.25 -11.14
N PHE A 554 -13.79 -13.85 -12.34
CA PHE A 554 -14.72 -14.91 -12.73
C PHE A 554 -14.37 -16.28 -12.14
N GLY A 555 -13.08 -16.52 -11.84
CA GLY A 555 -12.62 -17.74 -11.18
C GLY A 555 -12.80 -17.75 -9.66
N LYS A 556 -13.01 -16.60 -9.06
CA LYS A 556 -13.43 -16.47 -7.67
C LYS A 556 -14.93 -16.74 -7.62
N THR A 557 -15.32 -17.97 -7.29
CA THR A 557 -16.64 -18.22 -6.70
C THR A 557 -16.80 -17.23 -5.57
N THR A 558 -17.85 -16.43 -5.61
CA THR A 558 -18.16 -15.44 -4.57
C THR A 558 -18.18 -16.13 -3.21
N ASN A 559 -17.06 -16.06 -2.50
CA ASN A 559 -17.00 -16.52 -1.13
C ASN A 559 -17.91 -15.56 -0.34
N PRO A 560 -18.91 -16.05 0.43
CA PRO A 560 -19.82 -15.19 1.20
C PRO A 560 -19.08 -14.18 2.08
N GLU A 561 -17.88 -14.50 2.47
CA GLU A 561 -17.00 -13.71 3.34
C GLU A 561 -16.36 -12.54 2.59
N GLU A 562 -15.93 -12.74 1.34
CA GLU A 562 -15.49 -11.64 0.47
C GLU A 562 -16.65 -10.69 0.14
N ALA A 563 -17.85 -11.23 -0.04
CA ALA A 563 -19.06 -10.43 -0.23
C ALA A 563 -19.35 -9.56 0.99
N MET A 564 -19.12 -10.06 2.21
CA MET A 564 -19.29 -9.31 3.45
C MET A 564 -18.22 -8.21 3.59
N ALA A 565 -16.95 -8.49 3.29
CA ALA A 565 -15.89 -7.47 3.34
C ALA A 565 -16.13 -6.37 2.28
N ASN A 566 -16.58 -6.75 1.08
CA ASN A 566 -16.92 -5.79 0.03
C ASN A 566 -18.17 -4.97 0.37
N ALA A 567 -19.15 -5.55 1.10
CA ALA A 567 -20.31 -4.81 1.60
C ALA A 567 -19.96 -3.78 2.68
N LEU A 568 -18.84 -3.97 3.36
CA LEU A 568 -18.32 -3.05 4.38
C LEU A 568 -17.26 -2.09 3.83
N ALA A 569 -16.95 -2.17 2.53
CA ALA A 569 -16.00 -1.27 1.88
C ALA A 569 -16.46 0.19 2.00
N GLY A 570 -15.54 1.09 2.36
CA GLY A 570 -15.83 2.50 2.62
C GLY A 570 -16.49 2.79 3.97
N THR A 571 -16.65 1.78 4.84
CA THR A 571 -17.11 1.97 6.22
C THR A 571 -15.95 1.85 7.22
N PRO A 572 -16.06 2.38 8.44
CA PRO A 572 -15.05 2.18 9.49
C PRO A 572 -14.75 0.72 9.84
N LEU A 573 -15.58 -0.21 9.38
CA LEU A 573 -15.43 -1.66 9.61
C LEU A 573 -14.70 -2.38 8.46
N GLU A 574 -14.34 -1.70 7.39
CA GLU A 574 -13.66 -2.31 6.23
C GLU A 574 -12.33 -2.97 6.63
N GLY A 575 -11.48 -2.24 7.35
CA GLY A 575 -10.18 -2.77 7.82
C GLY A 575 -10.36 -4.01 8.71
N VAL A 576 -11.39 -4.01 9.56
CA VAL A 576 -11.73 -5.16 10.42
C VAL A 576 -12.15 -6.37 9.58
N ALA A 577 -13.04 -6.16 8.61
CA ALA A 577 -13.54 -7.24 7.76
C ALA A 577 -12.43 -7.84 6.90
N ARG A 578 -11.55 -7.02 6.33
CA ARG A 578 -10.38 -7.48 5.55
C ARG A 578 -9.39 -8.23 6.43
N ASN A 579 -9.09 -7.74 7.62
CA ASN A 579 -8.21 -8.42 8.56
C ASN A 579 -8.77 -9.78 9.01
N LEU A 580 -10.07 -9.87 9.29
CA LEU A 580 -10.73 -11.15 9.64
C LEU A 580 -10.67 -12.15 8.46
N LEU A 581 -10.85 -11.68 7.22
CA LEU A 581 -10.72 -12.51 6.02
C LEU A 581 -9.30 -13.05 5.83
N ASP A 582 -8.29 -12.21 6.01
CA ASP A 582 -6.89 -12.62 5.91
C ASP A 582 -6.55 -13.65 6.98
N TRP A 583 -7.06 -13.47 8.20
CA TRP A 583 -6.94 -14.43 9.27
C TRP A 583 -7.61 -15.76 8.93
N GLN A 584 -8.84 -15.72 8.45
CA GLN A 584 -9.57 -16.91 8.07
C GLN A 584 -8.88 -17.69 6.95
N ARG A 585 -8.36 -17.00 5.93
CA ARG A 585 -7.59 -17.61 4.84
C ARG A 585 -6.33 -18.30 5.34
N THR A 586 -5.67 -17.72 6.33
CA THR A 586 -4.49 -18.31 6.96
C THR A 586 -4.84 -19.58 7.74
N TRP A 587 -6.02 -19.63 8.37
CA TRP A 587 -6.46 -20.78 9.20
C TRP A 587 -7.22 -21.86 8.39
N ALA A 588 -7.98 -21.49 7.36
CA ALA A 588 -8.93 -22.40 6.69
C ALA A 588 -8.27 -23.54 5.89
N LYS A 589 -6.98 -23.46 5.57
CA LYS A 589 -6.28 -24.48 4.75
C LYS A 589 -5.48 -25.51 5.56
N GLY A 590 -5.62 -25.56 6.85
CA GLY A 590 -5.09 -26.64 7.70
C GLY A 590 -3.57 -26.74 7.81
N GLN A 591 -2.84 -25.77 7.27
CA GLN A 591 -1.38 -25.60 7.36
C GLN A 591 -1.07 -24.17 7.81
N GLY A 592 -1.80 -23.70 8.85
CA GLY A 592 -1.60 -22.35 9.35
C GLY A 592 -0.28 -22.22 10.08
N ASP A 593 0.59 -21.33 9.65
CA ASP A 593 1.65 -20.83 10.49
C ASP A 593 1.03 -20.20 11.73
N LEU A 594 1.42 -20.73 12.88
CA LEU A 594 0.92 -20.26 14.18
C LEU A 594 1.65 -19.01 14.68
N VAL A 595 2.69 -18.58 13.95
CA VAL A 595 3.59 -17.53 14.40
C VAL A 595 3.77 -16.48 13.30
N PHE A 596 3.52 -15.23 13.64
CA PHE A 596 3.51 -14.12 12.73
C PHE A 596 4.53 -13.04 13.12
N ALA A 597 5.20 -12.54 12.09
CA ALA A 597 5.92 -11.29 12.10
C ALA A 597 5.06 -10.24 11.35
N ARG A 598 4.08 -9.62 12.02
CA ARG A 598 3.16 -8.62 11.45
C ARG A 598 3.06 -7.36 12.32
N MET A 599 2.80 -6.24 11.69
CA MET A 599 2.58 -4.94 12.34
C MET A 599 1.15 -4.83 12.90
N PRO A 600 0.92 -4.09 14.01
CA PRO A 600 -0.32 -4.16 14.78
C PRO A 600 -1.49 -3.29 14.30
N PHE A 601 -1.33 -2.33 13.39
CA PHE A 601 -2.37 -1.33 13.08
C PHE A 601 -2.17 -0.64 11.73
N GLU A 602 -3.21 0.04 11.25
CA GLU A 602 -3.20 0.91 10.09
C GLU A 602 -3.37 2.37 10.54
N ILE A 603 -2.71 3.31 9.86
CA ILE A 603 -2.79 4.76 10.13
C ILE A 603 -3.55 5.41 8.98
N GLU A 604 -4.59 6.18 9.31
CA GLU A 604 -5.28 7.08 8.39
C GLU A 604 -4.85 8.53 8.63
N ILE A 605 -4.54 9.25 7.56
CA ILE A 605 -4.25 10.68 7.58
C ILE A 605 -5.51 11.40 7.10
N ARG A 606 -6.15 12.12 7.98
CA ARG A 606 -7.34 12.92 7.69
C ARG A 606 -7.02 14.40 7.60
#